data_137eddb0ba87bf04b86ababbd066abf5
#
_entry.id   137eddb0ba87bf04b86ababbd066abf5
#
_cell.length_a   1.000
_cell.length_b   1.000
_cell.length_c   1.000
_cell.angle_alpha   90.00
_cell.angle_beta   90.00
_cell.angle_gamma   90.00
#
_symmetry.space_group_name_H-M   'P 1'
#
loop_
_entity.id
_entity.type
_entity.pdbx_description
1 polymer ?
#
loop_
_entity_poly.entity_id
_entity_poly.type
_entity_poly.pdbx_seq_one_letter_code
_entity_poly.pdbx_strand_id
1 'polypeptide(L)'
;ENGETLINVTIFDMNTKKGTLSNEHGFFSITLPKGKHNIRFSYIGYQDVIKELNLNSNYNGIVYMKEGVASLSEIEVIGDLNSPFHTTQTGKVSLTSEQLNAEFSLLSSPDLVKTLQTIPGVSAGTELLSGMYVHGGKNDENLFLLDGTPLYQINHLGGLFSAFNTDIVKNVDFYKSGFPARYGGRLSSVVDVRTKEGDMKEFHGNFSLGLLDGRIQFEGPIIKNKTSFNVAMRRSWTDL
;
A
#
# COMPACT_ATOMS: atom_id res chain seq x y z
N GLU A 1 26.87 -6.75 -32.30
CA GLU A 1 26.48 -7.53 -33.52
C GLU A 1 27.61 -8.49 -33.92
N ASN A 2 28.21 -9.16 -32.95
CA ASN A 2 29.44 -9.96 -33.16
C ASN A 2 29.14 -11.37 -33.69
N GLY A 3 27.86 -11.75 -33.93
CA GLY A 3 27.47 -13.07 -34.39
C GLY A 3 27.70 -14.20 -33.35
N GLU A 4 27.96 -13.84 -32.13
CA GLU A 4 28.23 -14.76 -31.03
C GLU A 4 26.96 -15.47 -30.57
N THR A 5 27.02 -16.78 -30.35
CA THR A 5 25.89 -17.58 -29.88
C THR A 5 25.70 -17.40 -28.39
N LEU A 6 24.46 -17.12 -27.95
CA LEU A 6 24.13 -16.90 -26.55
C LEU A 6 23.68 -18.21 -25.88
N ILE A 7 24.35 -18.55 -24.78
CA ILE A 7 24.09 -19.75 -23.96
C ILE A 7 23.10 -19.37 -22.85
N ASN A 8 22.17 -20.27 -22.50
CA ASN A 8 21.21 -20.09 -21.41
C ASN A 8 20.24 -18.89 -21.62
N VAL A 9 19.96 -18.52 -22.86
CA VAL A 9 18.85 -17.60 -23.16
C VAL A 9 17.55 -18.28 -22.71
N THR A 10 16.73 -17.57 -21.98
CA THR A 10 15.39 -18.05 -21.59
C THR A 10 14.42 -17.80 -22.74
N ILE A 11 13.81 -18.86 -23.24
CA ILE A 11 12.79 -18.85 -24.28
C ILE A 11 11.46 -19.24 -23.62
N PHE A 12 10.49 -18.34 -23.60
CA PHE A 12 9.25 -18.54 -22.87
C PHE A 12 8.03 -18.14 -23.72
N ASP A 13 7.11 -19.07 -23.89
CA ASP A 13 5.82 -18.81 -24.54
C ASP A 13 4.82 -18.24 -23.52
N MET A 14 4.41 -17.01 -23.73
CA MET A 14 3.50 -16.26 -22.84
C MET A 14 2.09 -16.85 -22.84
N ASN A 15 1.69 -17.57 -23.92
CA ASN A 15 0.34 -18.13 -24.05
C ASN A 15 0.20 -19.46 -23.33
N THR A 16 1.14 -20.40 -23.54
CA THR A 16 1.09 -21.75 -22.94
C THR A 16 1.86 -21.87 -21.65
N LYS A 17 2.64 -20.84 -21.26
CA LYS A 17 3.53 -20.81 -20.10
C LYS A 17 4.60 -21.90 -20.11
N LYS A 18 4.98 -22.39 -21.29
CA LYS A 18 6.08 -23.32 -21.49
C LYS A 18 7.35 -22.57 -21.83
N GLY A 19 8.48 -23.08 -21.35
CA GLY A 19 9.79 -22.48 -21.61
C GLY A 19 10.88 -23.52 -21.83
N THR A 20 12.00 -23.05 -22.41
CA THR A 20 13.24 -23.80 -22.61
C THR A 20 14.41 -22.85 -22.53
N LEU A 21 15.63 -23.39 -22.51
CA LEU A 21 16.88 -22.64 -22.53
C LEU A 21 17.68 -22.97 -23.79
N SER A 22 18.50 -22.02 -24.26
CA SER A 22 19.46 -22.30 -25.32
C SER A 22 20.67 -23.07 -24.76
N ASN A 23 21.23 -23.95 -25.59
CA ASN A 23 22.42 -24.75 -25.26
C ASN A 23 23.74 -23.99 -25.54
N GLU A 24 24.88 -24.64 -25.37
CA GLU A 24 26.21 -24.10 -25.59
C GLU A 24 26.46 -23.56 -27.00
N HIS A 25 25.67 -23.99 -27.97
CA HIS A 25 25.73 -23.53 -29.37
C HIS A 25 24.63 -22.51 -29.70
N GLY A 26 23.90 -22.00 -28.70
CA GLY A 26 22.79 -21.08 -28.91
C GLY A 26 21.54 -21.73 -29.54
N PHE A 27 21.52 -23.08 -29.65
CA PHE A 27 20.39 -23.80 -30.19
C PHE A 27 19.35 -24.04 -29.09
N PHE A 28 18.05 -23.91 -29.45
CA PHE A 28 16.92 -24.24 -28.61
C PHE A 28 15.84 -24.98 -29.39
N SER A 29 15.03 -25.74 -28.69
CA SER A 29 13.85 -26.38 -29.26
C SER A 29 12.72 -26.32 -28.26
N ILE A 30 11.54 -25.93 -28.72
CA ILE A 30 10.34 -25.89 -27.89
C ILE A 30 9.15 -26.48 -28.69
N THR A 31 8.41 -27.40 -28.06
CA THR A 31 7.23 -28.02 -28.68
C THR A 31 5.97 -27.32 -28.17
N LEU A 32 5.27 -26.69 -29.08
CA LEU A 32 4.04 -25.94 -28.81
C LEU A 32 2.88 -26.48 -29.68
N PRO A 33 1.64 -26.36 -29.23
CA PRO A 33 0.47 -26.70 -30.05
C PRO A 33 0.38 -25.77 -31.27
N LYS A 34 -0.41 -26.16 -32.27
CA LYS A 34 -0.71 -25.27 -33.44
C LYS A 34 -1.47 -24.05 -32.97
N GLY A 35 -1.13 -22.88 -33.51
CA GLY A 35 -1.81 -21.62 -33.21
C GLY A 35 -0.87 -20.41 -33.13
N LYS A 36 -1.38 -19.31 -32.60
CA LYS A 36 -0.62 -18.08 -32.38
C LYS A 36 0.08 -18.13 -31.03
N HIS A 37 1.35 -17.80 -31.02
CA HIS A 37 2.22 -17.79 -29.84
C HIS A 37 3.02 -16.51 -29.75
N ASN A 38 3.17 -15.97 -28.53
CA ASN A 38 4.02 -14.85 -28.22
C ASN A 38 5.22 -15.38 -27.43
N ILE A 39 6.35 -15.54 -28.12
CA ILE A 39 7.56 -16.10 -27.52
C ILE A 39 8.47 -14.97 -27.11
N ARG A 40 8.81 -14.89 -25.83
CA ARG A 40 9.77 -13.98 -25.25
C ARG A 40 11.13 -14.66 -25.14
N PHE A 41 12.15 -13.96 -25.62
CA PHE A 41 13.54 -14.30 -25.47
C PHE A 41 14.15 -13.33 -24.47
N SER A 42 14.74 -13.79 -23.38
CA SER A 42 15.35 -12.95 -22.37
C SER A 42 16.73 -13.48 -21.97
N TYR A 43 17.69 -12.56 -21.82
CA TYR A 43 19.04 -12.88 -21.39
C TYR A 43 19.65 -11.69 -20.65
N ILE A 44 20.43 -11.97 -19.61
CA ILE A 44 21.04 -10.92 -18.78
C ILE A 44 21.98 -10.07 -19.63
N GLY A 45 21.81 -8.75 -19.60
CA GLY A 45 22.61 -7.80 -20.38
C GLY A 45 22.12 -7.56 -21.80
N TYR A 46 20.99 -8.14 -22.21
CA TYR A 46 20.35 -7.96 -23.52
C TYR A 46 18.94 -7.48 -23.40
N GLN A 47 18.46 -6.78 -24.43
CA GLN A 47 17.06 -6.37 -24.51
C GLN A 47 16.16 -7.60 -24.79
N ASP A 48 15.03 -7.68 -24.08
CA ASP A 48 14.04 -8.71 -24.35
C ASP A 48 13.49 -8.60 -25.76
N VAL A 49 13.39 -9.72 -26.46
CA VAL A 49 12.80 -9.82 -27.79
C VAL A 49 11.51 -10.61 -27.69
N ILE A 50 10.39 -10.03 -28.11
CA ILE A 50 9.11 -10.72 -28.21
C ILE A 50 8.82 -10.97 -29.68
N LYS A 51 8.58 -12.23 -30.06
CA LYS A 51 8.28 -12.65 -31.42
C LYS A 51 6.91 -13.33 -31.48
N GLU A 52 6.03 -12.75 -32.28
CA GLU A 52 4.74 -13.38 -32.58
C GLU A 52 4.92 -14.40 -33.70
N LEU A 53 4.54 -15.64 -33.43
CA LEU A 53 4.59 -16.75 -34.38
C LEU A 53 3.23 -17.41 -34.51
N ASN A 54 2.84 -17.73 -35.76
CA ASN A 54 1.68 -18.55 -36.01
C ASN A 54 2.14 -19.93 -36.47
N LEU A 55 2.15 -20.87 -35.54
CA LEU A 55 2.67 -22.23 -35.75
C LEU A 55 1.61 -23.15 -36.39
N ASN A 56 1.65 -23.26 -37.70
CA ASN A 56 0.84 -24.27 -38.46
C ASN A 56 1.67 -25.50 -38.85
N SER A 57 3.00 -25.36 -38.84
CA SER A 57 3.98 -26.41 -39.14
C SER A 57 5.26 -26.14 -38.34
N ASN A 58 6.26 -27.02 -38.44
CA ASN A 58 7.56 -26.82 -37.83
C ASN A 58 8.19 -25.51 -38.33
N TYR A 59 8.65 -24.70 -37.41
CA TYR A 59 9.28 -23.41 -37.68
C TYR A 59 10.75 -23.46 -37.26
N ASN A 60 11.65 -23.04 -38.15
CA ASN A 60 13.05 -22.84 -37.86
C ASN A 60 13.38 -21.36 -38.11
N GLY A 61 14.10 -20.74 -37.22
CA GLY A 61 14.49 -19.35 -37.36
C GLY A 61 15.59 -18.95 -36.38
N ILE A 62 16.29 -17.87 -36.73
CA ILE A 62 17.31 -17.26 -35.90
C ILE A 62 16.70 -16.05 -35.24
N VAL A 63 17.02 -15.84 -33.96
CA VAL A 63 16.62 -14.67 -33.17
C VAL A 63 17.88 -13.91 -32.78
N TYR A 64 17.95 -12.65 -33.17
CA TYR A 64 19.05 -11.76 -32.79
C TYR A 64 18.61 -10.92 -31.59
N MET A 65 19.46 -10.89 -30.57
CA MET A 65 19.27 -10.04 -29.40
C MET A 65 20.28 -8.90 -29.44
N LYS A 66 19.88 -7.71 -29.05
CA LYS A 66 20.76 -6.55 -28.95
C LYS A 66 21.27 -6.43 -27.51
N GLU A 67 22.55 -6.18 -27.35
CA GLU A 67 23.07 -5.75 -26.07
C GLU A 67 22.34 -4.47 -25.65
N GLY A 68 21.83 -4.48 -24.47
CA GLY A 68 21.14 -3.37 -23.83
C GLY A 68 21.49 -3.45 -22.37
N VAL A 69 21.76 -2.30 -21.78
CA VAL A 69 21.57 -2.25 -20.34
C VAL A 69 20.10 -2.61 -20.17
N ALA A 70 19.83 -3.84 -19.71
CA ALA A 70 18.55 -4.14 -19.13
C ALA A 70 18.40 -3.05 -18.07
N SER A 71 17.66 -1.99 -18.36
CA SER A 71 16.95 -1.32 -17.32
C SER A 71 16.12 -2.44 -16.73
N LEU A 72 16.66 -3.09 -15.73
CA LEU A 72 15.84 -3.73 -14.74
C LEU A 72 14.87 -2.62 -14.43
N SER A 73 13.66 -2.67 -14.96
CA SER A 73 12.54 -2.05 -14.28
C SER A 73 12.76 -2.57 -12.88
N GLU A 74 13.25 -1.67 -12.06
CA GLU A 74 13.38 -1.88 -10.64
C GLU A 74 12.13 -2.68 -10.32
N ILE A 75 12.29 -3.99 -10.11
CA ILE A 75 11.30 -4.75 -9.41
C ILE A 75 11.44 -4.07 -8.08
N GLU A 76 10.67 -3.01 -7.92
CA GLU A 76 10.28 -2.54 -6.64
C GLU A 76 9.64 -3.78 -6.02
N VAL A 77 10.49 -4.60 -5.41
CA VAL A 77 10.05 -5.48 -4.36
C VAL A 77 9.57 -4.45 -3.36
N ILE A 78 8.30 -4.13 -3.47
CA ILE A 78 7.54 -3.58 -2.37
C ILE A 78 7.51 -4.76 -1.39
N GLY A 79 8.68 -5.06 -0.84
CA GLY A 79 8.79 -5.70 0.43
C GLY A 79 8.00 -4.76 1.29
N ASP A 80 7.04 -5.26 2.01
CA ASP A 80 6.25 -4.51 2.97
C ASP A 80 7.24 -3.71 3.81
N LEU A 81 7.46 -2.41 3.42
CA LEU A 81 8.38 -1.51 4.11
C LEU A 81 7.96 -1.34 5.57
N ASN A 82 6.73 -1.77 5.88
CA ASN A 82 6.18 -1.88 7.21
C ASN A 82 6.46 -3.24 7.86
N SER A 83 7.18 -4.15 7.19
CA SER A 83 7.64 -5.38 7.83
C SER A 83 8.51 -5.02 9.05
N PRO A 84 8.19 -5.55 10.23
CA PRO A 84 8.95 -5.27 11.44
C PRO A 84 10.44 -5.64 11.33
N PHE A 85 10.82 -6.42 10.33
CA PHE A 85 12.20 -6.80 10.02
C PHE A 85 13.02 -5.72 9.29
N HIS A 86 12.38 -4.69 8.73
CA HIS A 86 13.04 -3.61 8.01
C HIS A 86 13.02 -2.27 8.77
N THR A 87 12.33 -2.19 9.90
CA THR A 87 12.31 -0.98 10.72
C THR A 87 13.32 -1.08 11.85
N THR A 88 14.25 -0.12 11.92
CA THR A 88 15.19 0.02 13.04
C THR A 88 14.51 0.57 14.30
N GLN A 89 13.26 1.01 14.20
CA GLN A 89 12.48 1.54 15.33
C GLN A 89 11.63 0.44 15.96
N THR A 90 12.09 -0.05 17.09
CA THR A 90 11.30 -0.92 17.97
C THR A 90 10.11 -0.14 18.53
N GLY A 91 8.91 -0.75 18.50
CA GLY A 91 7.70 -0.13 19.05
C GLY A 91 6.90 0.77 18.10
N LYS A 92 7.32 0.94 16.84
CA LYS A 92 6.52 1.60 15.80
C LYS A 92 5.58 0.58 15.13
N VAL A 93 4.32 0.96 14.94
CA VAL A 93 3.33 0.26 14.12
C VAL A 93 2.77 1.27 13.11
N SER A 94 2.81 0.94 11.82
CA SER A 94 2.22 1.78 10.78
C SER A 94 0.95 1.11 10.26
N LEU A 95 -0.14 1.87 10.18
CA LEU A 95 -1.43 1.42 9.67
C LEU A 95 -1.75 2.17 8.38
N THR A 96 -2.16 1.44 7.35
CA THR A 96 -2.63 2.01 6.09
C THR A 96 -4.13 2.34 6.15
N SER A 97 -4.61 3.14 5.20
CA SER A 97 -6.04 3.46 5.06
C SER A 97 -6.90 2.21 4.91
N GLU A 98 -6.42 1.19 4.18
CA GLU A 98 -7.13 -0.07 3.98
C GLU A 98 -7.28 -0.84 5.30
N GLN A 99 -6.23 -0.91 6.11
CA GLN A 99 -6.25 -1.58 7.41
C GLN A 99 -7.20 -0.90 8.40
N LEU A 100 -7.22 0.45 8.40
CA LEU A 100 -8.14 1.23 9.23
C LEU A 100 -9.61 1.01 8.85
N ASN A 101 -9.90 0.92 7.55
CA ASN A 101 -11.26 0.75 7.04
C ASN A 101 -11.72 -0.72 7.02
N ALA A 102 -10.81 -1.68 7.14
CA ALA A 102 -11.15 -3.11 7.21
C ALA A 102 -11.71 -3.53 8.58
N GLU A 103 -11.56 -2.70 9.60
CA GLU A 103 -12.07 -3.03 10.93
C GLU A 103 -13.59 -2.91 10.99
N PHE A 104 -14.22 -3.99 11.46
CA PHE A 104 -15.67 -4.04 11.57
C PHE A 104 -16.15 -3.21 12.76
N SER A 105 -16.97 -2.21 12.48
CA SER A 105 -17.70 -1.46 13.50
C SER A 105 -19.20 -1.76 13.44
N LEU A 106 -19.76 -2.26 14.51
CA LEU A 106 -21.16 -2.72 14.54
C LEU A 106 -22.18 -1.57 14.44
N LEU A 107 -21.87 -0.42 15.00
CA LEU A 107 -22.85 0.68 15.18
C LEU A 107 -22.46 1.96 14.44
N SER A 108 -21.21 2.11 14.07
CA SER A 108 -20.62 3.35 13.58
C SER A 108 -19.61 3.08 12.47
N SER A 109 -19.06 4.15 11.94
CA SER A 109 -17.88 4.10 11.05
C SER A 109 -16.66 3.50 11.76
N PRO A 110 -15.69 2.93 11.02
CA PRO A 110 -14.39 2.57 11.56
C PRO A 110 -13.77 3.74 12.33
N ASP A 111 -13.19 3.43 13.49
CA ASP A 111 -12.65 4.45 14.39
C ASP A 111 -11.16 4.19 14.65
N LEU A 112 -10.33 5.21 14.40
CA LEU A 112 -8.88 5.13 14.54
C LEU A 112 -8.45 4.66 15.94
N VAL A 113 -9.03 5.25 16.98
CA VAL A 113 -8.62 4.93 18.37
C VAL A 113 -9.00 3.52 18.72
N LYS A 114 -10.16 3.04 18.27
CA LYS A 114 -10.60 1.65 18.48
C LYS A 114 -9.67 0.67 17.74
N THR A 115 -9.26 0.99 16.52
CA THR A 115 -8.27 0.19 15.79
C THR A 115 -6.94 0.13 16.56
N LEU A 116 -6.47 1.25 17.11
CA LEU A 116 -5.25 1.25 17.91
C LEU A 116 -5.36 0.44 19.20
N GLN A 117 -6.56 0.34 19.78
CA GLN A 117 -6.82 -0.47 20.98
C GLN A 117 -6.70 -1.99 20.74
N THR A 118 -6.79 -2.45 19.49
CA THR A 118 -6.58 -3.86 19.13
C THR A 118 -5.11 -4.27 19.10
N ILE A 119 -4.20 -3.27 19.10
CA ILE A 119 -2.76 -3.51 19.01
C ILE A 119 -2.22 -4.01 20.36
N PRO A 120 -1.38 -5.06 20.38
CA PRO A 120 -0.78 -5.57 21.62
C PRO A 120 -0.03 -4.48 22.38
N GLY A 121 -0.29 -4.39 23.71
CA GLY A 121 0.28 -3.37 24.59
C GLY A 121 -0.54 -2.09 24.70
N VAL A 122 -1.69 -2.04 24.06
CA VAL A 122 -2.68 -0.97 24.20
C VAL A 122 -3.91 -1.53 24.89
N SER A 123 -4.45 -0.81 25.87
CA SER A 123 -5.71 -1.19 26.52
C SER A 123 -6.74 -0.07 26.42
N ALA A 124 -8.00 -0.46 26.25
CA ALA A 124 -9.15 0.43 26.38
C ALA A 124 -9.46 0.65 27.86
N GLY A 125 -9.89 1.86 28.22
CA GLY A 125 -10.31 2.14 29.60
C GLY A 125 -11.66 1.50 29.95
N THR A 126 -12.61 1.60 29.03
CA THR A 126 -13.93 0.95 29.08
C THR A 126 -14.33 0.59 27.65
N GLU A 127 -15.14 -0.45 27.49
CA GLU A 127 -15.48 -1.01 26.15
C GLU A 127 -16.15 -0.01 25.19
N LEU A 128 -16.75 1.05 25.71
CA LEU A 128 -17.47 2.06 24.91
C LEU A 128 -16.71 3.38 24.74
N LEU A 129 -15.64 3.60 25.50
CA LEU A 129 -14.94 4.90 25.50
C LEU A 129 -13.63 4.84 24.71
N SER A 130 -13.32 5.91 23.99
CA SER A 130 -12.11 6.05 23.19
C SER A 130 -10.86 6.36 24.04
N GLY A 131 -10.80 5.94 25.29
CA GLY A 131 -9.60 6.04 26.12
C GLY A 131 -8.54 5.08 25.65
N MET A 132 -7.28 5.53 25.57
CA MET A 132 -6.16 4.71 25.14
C MET A 132 -5.05 4.73 26.19
N TYR A 133 -4.68 3.55 26.69
CA TYR A 133 -3.67 3.34 27.70
C TYR A 133 -2.57 2.48 27.10
N VAL A 134 -1.40 3.03 26.91
CA VAL A 134 -0.28 2.37 26.23
C VAL A 134 0.78 2.02 27.25
N HIS A 135 1.13 0.73 27.36
CA HIS A 135 2.15 0.21 28.28
C HIS A 135 1.96 0.68 29.75
N GLY A 136 0.70 0.83 30.17
CA GLY A 136 0.35 1.29 31.52
C GLY A 136 0.40 2.81 31.73
N GLY A 137 0.69 3.58 30.71
CA GLY A 137 0.59 5.04 30.75
C GLY A 137 -0.84 5.53 30.77
N LYS A 138 -1.09 6.78 31.11
CA LYS A 138 -2.40 7.40 31.19
C LYS A 138 -2.88 7.87 29.83
N ASN A 139 -4.19 8.05 29.68
CA ASN A 139 -4.81 8.49 28.43
C ASN A 139 -4.32 9.89 27.98
N ASP A 140 -4.05 10.79 28.93
CA ASP A 140 -3.52 12.14 28.69
C ASP A 140 -2.01 12.19 28.40
N GLU A 141 -1.33 11.07 28.54
CA GLU A 141 0.10 10.93 28.24
C GLU A 141 0.38 10.53 26.78
N ASN A 142 -0.66 10.35 25.97
CA ASN A 142 -0.53 10.07 24.54
C ASN A 142 -0.55 11.37 23.74
N LEU A 143 0.32 11.47 22.72
CA LEU A 143 0.36 12.58 21.78
C LEU A 143 -0.36 12.17 20.49
N PHE A 144 -1.42 12.89 20.13
CA PHE A 144 -2.07 12.74 18.86
C PHE A 144 -1.74 13.91 17.96
N LEU A 145 -1.30 13.62 16.74
CA LEU A 145 -0.95 14.61 15.73
C LEU A 145 -1.82 14.37 14.48
N LEU A 146 -2.31 15.44 13.89
CA LEU A 146 -2.93 15.44 12.57
C LEU A 146 -2.11 16.36 11.67
N ASP A 147 -1.43 15.79 10.68
CA ASP A 147 -0.47 16.48 9.80
C ASP A 147 0.54 17.32 10.59
N GLY A 148 1.06 16.75 11.68
CA GLY A 148 2.03 17.40 12.56
C GLY A 148 1.45 18.39 13.58
N THR A 149 0.12 18.64 13.55
CA THR A 149 -0.55 19.54 14.50
C THR A 149 -1.09 18.76 15.69
N PRO A 150 -0.75 19.13 16.95
CA PRO A 150 -1.27 18.45 18.12
C PRO A 150 -2.77 18.60 18.29
N LEU A 151 -3.46 17.49 18.54
CA LEU A 151 -4.87 17.45 18.91
C LEU A 151 -4.97 17.18 20.42
N TYR A 152 -5.62 18.10 21.13
CA TYR A 152 -5.80 18.00 22.59
C TYR A 152 -7.07 17.23 22.96
N GLN A 153 -8.10 17.34 22.14
CA GLN A 153 -9.37 16.63 22.34
C GLN A 153 -9.60 15.68 21.17
N ILE A 154 -9.42 14.40 21.43
CA ILE A 154 -9.52 13.33 20.44
C ILE A 154 -10.87 12.60 20.48
N ASN A 155 -11.74 12.93 21.44
CA ASN A 155 -12.97 12.21 21.69
C ASN A 155 -14.18 13.13 21.55
N HIS A 156 -15.22 12.60 20.94
CA HIS A 156 -16.56 13.21 20.87
C HIS A 156 -17.59 12.35 21.60
N LEU A 157 -18.71 12.97 22.00
CA LEU A 157 -19.85 12.28 22.65
C LEU A 157 -19.44 11.40 23.84
N GLY A 158 -18.69 11.96 24.79
CA GLY A 158 -18.26 11.22 25.99
C GLY A 158 -17.28 10.08 25.69
N GLY A 159 -16.67 10.04 24.51
CA GLY A 159 -15.69 9.04 24.13
C GLY A 159 -16.22 7.92 23.22
N LEU A 160 -17.46 8.00 22.76
CA LEU A 160 -18.00 7.01 21.81
C LEU A 160 -17.33 7.05 20.46
N PHE A 161 -16.87 8.23 20.01
CA PHE A 161 -16.20 8.43 18.73
C PHE A 161 -14.90 9.21 18.90
N SER A 162 -13.92 8.87 18.08
CA SER A 162 -12.73 9.71 17.94
C SER A 162 -12.99 10.92 17.01
N ALA A 163 -12.16 11.93 17.13
CA ALA A 163 -12.19 13.11 16.27
C ALA A 163 -11.72 12.83 14.83
N PHE A 164 -11.17 11.64 14.58
CA PHE A 164 -10.60 11.29 13.29
C PHE A 164 -11.65 10.76 12.32
N ASN A 165 -11.69 11.34 11.12
CA ASN A 165 -12.44 10.75 10.01
C ASN A 165 -11.49 9.85 9.21
N THR A 166 -11.68 8.53 9.28
CA THR A 166 -10.78 7.54 8.64
C THR A 166 -10.78 7.62 7.12
N ASP A 167 -11.79 8.20 6.48
CA ASP A 167 -11.85 8.33 5.02
C ASP A 167 -10.75 9.24 4.46
N ILE A 168 -10.38 10.30 5.21
CA ILE A 168 -9.31 11.21 4.82
C ILE A 168 -7.92 10.76 5.28
N VAL A 169 -7.83 9.71 6.09
CA VAL A 169 -6.55 9.24 6.60
C VAL A 169 -5.80 8.48 5.51
N LYS A 170 -4.55 8.86 5.26
CA LYS A 170 -3.62 8.18 4.36
C LYS A 170 -2.88 7.06 5.08
N ASN A 171 -2.24 7.40 6.18
CA ASN A 171 -1.53 6.47 7.05
C ASN A 171 -1.45 6.99 8.47
N VAL A 172 -1.21 6.08 9.39
CA VAL A 172 -1.00 6.36 10.81
C VAL A 172 0.29 5.71 11.25
N ASP A 173 1.18 6.50 11.81
CA ASP A 173 2.37 6.03 12.48
C ASP A 173 2.15 6.06 13.99
N PHE A 174 2.06 4.89 14.60
CA PHE A 174 1.86 4.72 16.02
C PHE A 174 3.15 4.25 16.70
N TYR A 175 3.69 5.08 17.59
CA TYR A 175 4.86 4.80 18.39
C TYR A 175 4.44 4.44 19.81
N LYS A 176 4.51 3.17 20.17
CA LYS A 176 4.18 2.67 21.52
C LYS A 176 5.31 2.94 22.53
N SER A 177 6.54 3.12 22.04
CA SER A 177 7.75 3.40 22.80
C SER A 177 8.84 3.89 21.87
N GLY A 178 9.91 4.49 22.42
CA GLY A 178 11.10 4.83 21.64
C GLY A 178 10.85 5.81 20.49
N PHE A 179 9.90 6.73 20.65
CA PHE A 179 9.58 7.71 19.60
C PHE A 179 10.75 8.67 19.36
N PRO A 180 10.96 9.14 18.12
CA PRO A 180 12.02 10.08 17.77
C PRO A 180 11.99 11.37 18.58
N ALA A 181 13.17 12.01 18.78
CA ALA A 181 13.32 13.23 19.55
C ALA A 181 12.52 14.45 19.03
N ARG A 182 12.03 14.38 17.79
CA ARG A 182 11.12 15.40 17.21
C ARG A 182 9.76 15.44 17.91
N TYR A 183 9.36 14.36 18.56
CA TYR A 183 8.11 14.29 19.32
C TYR A 183 8.41 14.56 20.81
N GLY A 184 7.72 15.52 21.38
CA GLY A 184 7.88 15.88 22.79
C GLY A 184 6.56 16.18 23.47
N GLY A 185 6.60 16.43 24.78
CA GLY A 185 5.46 16.90 25.55
C GLY A 185 4.48 15.80 26.01
N ARG A 186 4.74 14.53 25.71
CA ARG A 186 3.99 13.36 26.20
C ARG A 186 4.92 12.22 26.54
N LEU A 187 4.45 11.29 27.41
CA LEU A 187 5.33 10.29 28.04
C LEU A 187 5.03 8.85 27.56
N SER A 188 3.79 8.56 27.14
CA SER A 188 3.36 7.19 26.88
C SER A 188 3.51 6.80 25.41
N SER A 189 2.85 7.49 24.51
CA SER A 189 2.87 7.15 23.10
C SER A 189 2.70 8.35 22.17
N VAL A 190 2.97 8.14 20.86
CA VAL A 190 2.73 9.13 19.80
C VAL A 190 1.94 8.48 18.68
N VAL A 191 0.86 9.12 18.26
CA VAL A 191 0.03 8.77 17.11
C VAL A 191 0.14 9.90 16.08
N ASP A 192 0.87 9.67 15.01
CA ASP A 192 1.07 10.65 13.92
C ASP A 192 0.16 10.24 12.75
N VAL A 193 -0.93 10.98 12.57
CA VAL A 193 -1.94 10.76 11.53
C VAL A 193 -1.67 11.68 10.36
N ARG A 194 -1.61 11.13 9.16
CA ARG A 194 -1.43 11.89 7.92
C ARG A 194 -2.65 11.77 7.05
N THR A 195 -3.08 12.90 6.49
CA THR A 195 -4.22 12.94 5.59
C THR A 195 -3.84 12.68 4.13
N LYS A 196 -4.83 12.25 3.33
CA LYS A 196 -4.69 12.08 1.88
C LYS A 196 -4.67 13.44 1.20
N GLU A 197 -3.84 13.55 0.18
CA GLU A 197 -3.68 14.79 -0.62
C GLU A 197 -4.75 14.93 -1.71
N GLY A 198 -5.54 13.86 -1.96
CA GLY A 198 -6.50 13.77 -3.06
C GLY A 198 -5.88 13.29 -4.38
N ASP A 199 -6.71 12.73 -5.26
CA ASP A 199 -6.27 12.23 -6.56
C ASP A 199 -6.06 13.39 -7.54
N MET A 200 -4.90 13.42 -8.23
CA MET A 200 -4.57 14.44 -9.23
C MET A 200 -5.09 14.12 -10.63
N LYS A 201 -5.65 12.94 -10.86
CA LYS A 201 -6.03 12.45 -12.19
C LYS A 201 -7.52 12.28 -12.36
N GLU A 202 -8.18 11.71 -11.36
CA GLU A 202 -9.59 11.30 -11.42
C GLU A 202 -10.36 11.78 -10.19
N PHE A 203 -11.69 11.89 -10.34
CA PHE A 203 -12.59 12.22 -9.22
C PHE A 203 -13.03 10.91 -8.56
N HIS A 204 -12.91 10.88 -7.23
CA HIS A 204 -13.41 9.80 -6.41
C HIS A 204 -14.34 10.35 -5.33
N GLY A 205 -15.30 9.56 -4.92
CA GLY A 205 -16.19 9.89 -3.82
C GLY A 205 -16.57 8.64 -3.06
N ASN A 206 -16.68 8.78 -1.76
CA ASN A 206 -17.16 7.76 -0.85
C ASN A 206 -18.33 8.31 -0.02
N PHE A 207 -19.35 7.47 0.15
CA PHE A 207 -20.48 7.76 1.01
C PHE A 207 -20.76 6.54 1.89
N SER A 208 -20.88 6.77 3.18
CA SER A 208 -21.21 5.74 4.15
C SER A 208 -22.27 6.22 5.11
N LEU A 209 -23.28 5.40 5.34
CA LEU A 209 -24.36 5.66 6.29
C LEU A 209 -24.36 4.55 7.35
N GLY A 210 -24.02 4.93 8.57
CA GLY A 210 -24.09 4.06 9.73
C GLY A 210 -25.33 4.33 10.58
N LEU A 211 -25.54 3.49 11.59
CA LEU A 211 -26.67 3.66 12.52
C LEU A 211 -26.52 4.93 13.37
N LEU A 212 -25.31 5.30 13.75
CA LEU A 212 -25.02 6.44 14.63
C LEU A 212 -24.41 7.64 13.91
N ASP A 213 -23.83 7.45 12.72
CA ASP A 213 -23.18 8.51 11.96
C ASP A 213 -23.30 8.34 10.45
N GLY A 214 -23.09 9.42 9.70
CA GLY A 214 -22.94 9.41 8.25
C GLY A 214 -21.67 10.13 7.85
N ARG A 215 -21.06 9.67 6.77
CA ARG A 215 -19.82 10.21 6.22
C ARG A 215 -19.96 10.43 4.72
N ILE A 216 -19.31 11.45 4.24
CA ILE A 216 -19.15 11.73 2.82
C ILE A 216 -17.74 12.27 2.59
N GLN A 217 -17.11 11.80 1.52
CA GLN A 217 -15.81 12.27 1.08
C GLN A 217 -15.83 12.47 -0.41
N PHE A 218 -15.16 13.53 -0.88
CA PHE A 218 -14.89 13.80 -2.28
C PHE A 218 -13.44 14.21 -2.46
N GLU A 219 -12.80 13.65 -3.46
CA GLU A 219 -11.46 14.02 -3.86
C GLU A 219 -11.33 14.08 -5.38
N GLY A 220 -10.38 14.86 -5.88
CA GLY A 220 -10.14 14.94 -7.30
C GLY A 220 -9.24 16.10 -7.71
N PRO A 221 -8.93 16.20 -9.01
CA PRO A 221 -8.09 17.26 -9.55
C PRO A 221 -8.84 18.60 -9.64
N ILE A 222 -8.24 19.67 -9.09
CA ILE A 222 -8.58 21.05 -9.47
C ILE A 222 -7.92 21.38 -10.81
N ILE A 223 -6.64 21.02 -10.94
CA ILE A 223 -5.88 21.10 -12.20
C ILE A 223 -5.19 19.75 -12.39
N LYS A 224 -5.54 19.03 -13.47
CA LYS A 224 -4.97 17.69 -13.75
C LYS A 224 -3.45 17.69 -13.66
N ASN A 225 -2.92 16.70 -12.92
CA ASN A 225 -1.49 16.48 -12.66
C ASN A 225 -0.75 17.64 -11.96
N LYS A 226 -1.47 18.58 -11.34
CA LYS A 226 -0.85 19.71 -10.62
C LYS A 226 -1.42 19.94 -9.23
N THR A 227 -2.75 19.96 -9.12
CA THR A 227 -3.41 20.33 -7.87
C THR A 227 -4.64 19.47 -7.68
N SER A 228 -4.78 18.91 -6.51
CA SER A 228 -5.93 18.11 -6.09
C SER A 228 -6.59 18.72 -4.86
N PHE A 229 -7.77 18.25 -4.55
CA PHE A 229 -8.46 18.53 -3.29
C PHE A 229 -8.97 17.22 -2.68
N ASN A 230 -9.12 17.23 -1.37
CA ASN A 230 -9.81 16.18 -0.63
C ASN A 230 -10.67 16.87 0.44
N VAL A 231 -11.97 16.61 0.41
CA VAL A 231 -12.93 17.18 1.36
C VAL A 231 -13.77 16.04 1.92
N ALA A 232 -13.89 16.00 3.24
CA ALA A 232 -14.74 15.02 3.90
C ALA A 232 -15.55 15.67 5.02
N MET A 233 -16.73 15.12 5.24
CA MET A 233 -17.62 15.49 6.33
C MET A 233 -18.08 14.22 7.04
N ARG A 234 -18.11 14.28 8.36
CA ARG A 234 -18.74 13.27 9.22
C ARG A 234 -19.72 13.94 10.16
N ARG A 235 -20.90 13.36 10.31
CA ARG A 235 -21.90 13.84 11.26
C ARG A 235 -22.49 12.66 12.01
N SER A 236 -22.63 12.82 13.32
CA SER A 236 -23.37 11.91 14.19
C SER A 236 -24.84 12.36 14.31
N TRP A 237 -25.75 11.38 14.41
CA TRP A 237 -27.19 11.65 14.59
C TRP A 237 -27.56 11.82 16.08
N THR A 238 -26.62 11.52 16.97
CA THR A 238 -26.85 11.49 18.42
C THR A 238 -26.66 12.85 19.10
N ASP A 239 -26.33 13.89 18.37
CA ASP A 239 -26.14 15.27 18.83
C ASP A 239 -27.35 16.18 18.50
N LEU A 240 -28.51 15.56 18.22
CA LEU A 240 -29.80 16.24 17.99
C LEU A 240 -30.52 16.52 19.28
#